data_9470b403058ff75245d3bc0ae4e653a2
#
_entry.id   9470b403058ff75245d3bc0ae4e653a2
#
_cell.length_a   1.000
_cell.length_b   1.000
_cell.length_c   1.000
_cell.angle_alpha   90.00
_cell.angle_beta   90.00
_cell.angle_gamma   90.00
#
_symmetry.space_group_name_H-M   'P 1'
#
loop_
_entity.id
_entity.type
_entity.pdbx_description
1 polymer ?
#
loop_
_entity_poly.entity_id
_entity_poly.type
_entity_poly.pdbx_seq_one_letter_code
_entity_poly.pdbx_strand_id
1 'polypeptide(L)'
;LADVLRWRWQAARQGLPRPPVEPIPTQPADLPFLHANRGPAQQPAVTWIGHATVLAQLGGLNLLTDPIFSTRASPVSFAGPRRAQPPGVALTELPPIDAVLVSHNHYDHLDLPSCRALAAQPGGGPLFVVPLGLADWFRRRGIARVVELDWWQHTPLDGVEITLVPAQHWSARGLNDRLKTLWGGFAVFAPDCQLFFAGDTGYSRDFA
;
A
#
# COMPACT_ATOMS: atom_id res chain seq x y z
N LEU A 1 25.45 -3.20 -5.93
CA LEU A 1 25.75 -1.76 -5.79
C LEU A 1 26.40 -1.20 -7.06
N ALA A 2 27.40 -1.91 -7.62
CA ALA A 2 28.11 -1.49 -8.83
C ALA A 2 27.16 -1.28 -10.02
N ASP A 3 26.19 -2.18 -10.22
CA ASP A 3 25.23 -2.08 -11.33
C ASP A 3 24.28 -0.89 -11.16
N VAL A 4 23.85 -0.59 -9.94
CA VAL A 4 23.02 0.60 -9.64
C VAL A 4 23.81 1.88 -9.91
N LEU A 5 25.09 1.93 -9.52
CA LEU A 5 25.95 3.09 -9.79
C LEU A 5 26.20 3.25 -11.31
N ARG A 6 26.43 2.15 -12.02
CA ARG A 6 26.60 2.15 -13.48
C ARG A 6 25.33 2.64 -14.17
N TRP A 7 24.17 2.13 -13.78
CA TRP A 7 22.87 2.56 -14.29
C TRP A 7 22.62 4.04 -14.06
N ARG A 8 22.85 4.54 -12.84
CA ARG A 8 22.70 5.98 -12.53
C ARG A 8 23.64 6.85 -13.35
N TRP A 9 24.87 6.41 -13.54
CA TRP A 9 25.85 7.13 -14.36
C TRP A 9 25.43 7.15 -15.84
N GLN A 10 24.99 6.02 -16.39
CA GLN A 10 24.46 5.94 -17.75
C GLN A 10 23.21 6.83 -17.91
N ALA A 11 22.31 6.78 -16.98
CA ALA A 11 21.11 7.61 -16.94
C ALA A 11 21.44 9.11 -16.95
N ALA A 12 22.42 9.53 -16.15
CA ALA A 12 22.88 10.92 -16.12
C ALA A 12 23.53 11.35 -17.46
N ARG A 13 24.26 10.45 -18.11
CA ARG A 13 24.92 10.76 -19.44
C ARG A 13 23.91 10.78 -20.59
N GLN A 14 22.88 9.96 -20.54
CA GLN A 14 21.84 9.86 -21.58
C GLN A 14 20.79 10.96 -21.48
N GLY A 15 20.83 11.78 -20.42
CA GLY A 15 19.84 12.86 -20.21
C GLY A 15 18.43 12.29 -20.08
N LEU A 16 18.19 11.46 -19.07
CA LEU A 16 16.86 10.91 -18.83
C LEU A 16 15.78 12.00 -18.85
N PRO A 17 14.56 11.70 -19.33
CA PRO A 17 13.48 12.65 -19.33
C PRO A 17 13.28 13.23 -17.93
N ARG A 18 13.19 14.55 -17.85
CA ARG A 18 12.82 15.21 -16.59
C ARG A 18 11.36 14.86 -16.26
N PRO A 19 10.98 14.88 -14.97
CA PRO A 19 9.55 14.79 -14.62
C PRO A 19 8.75 15.80 -15.45
N PRO A 20 7.53 15.44 -15.89
CA PRO A 20 6.67 16.34 -16.64
C PRO A 20 6.48 17.66 -15.88
N VAL A 21 6.57 18.77 -16.58
CA VAL A 21 6.35 20.11 -16.03
C VAL A 21 4.84 20.40 -15.97
N GLU A 22 4.08 19.81 -16.88
CA GLU A 22 2.63 19.94 -16.92
C GLU A 22 1.99 19.05 -15.86
N PRO A 23 0.92 19.53 -15.21
CA PRO A 23 0.15 18.70 -14.27
C PRO A 23 -0.37 17.45 -14.97
N ILE A 24 -0.22 16.29 -14.30
CA ILE A 24 -0.82 15.04 -14.77
C ILE A 24 -2.34 15.19 -14.65
N PRO A 25 -3.14 14.86 -15.69
CA PRO A 25 -4.58 14.92 -15.61
C PRO A 25 -5.12 14.14 -14.41
N THR A 26 -6.00 14.77 -13.65
CA THR A 26 -6.64 14.16 -12.48
C THR A 26 -8.14 14.22 -12.63
N GLN A 27 -8.83 13.19 -12.19
CA GLN A 27 -10.27 13.16 -12.05
C GLN A 27 -10.62 13.26 -10.56
N PRO A 28 -11.45 14.22 -10.14
CA PRO A 28 -11.91 14.27 -8.76
C PRO A 28 -12.64 12.97 -8.37
N ALA A 29 -12.38 12.49 -7.16
CA ALA A 29 -13.08 11.33 -6.63
C ALA A 29 -14.54 11.69 -6.29
N ASP A 30 -15.45 10.75 -6.48
CA ASP A 30 -16.84 10.85 -6.02
C ASP A 30 -16.91 10.55 -4.52
N LEU A 31 -16.58 11.53 -3.68
CA LEU A 31 -16.57 11.38 -2.23
C LEU A 31 -17.93 10.93 -1.66
N PRO A 32 -19.09 11.48 -2.12
CA PRO A 32 -20.40 10.98 -1.71
C PRO A 32 -20.57 9.49 -1.96
N PHE A 33 -20.18 9.00 -3.13
CA PHE A 33 -20.21 7.58 -3.46
C PHE A 33 -19.29 6.78 -2.52
N LEU A 34 -18.03 7.19 -2.33
CA LEU A 34 -17.07 6.48 -1.49
C LEU A 34 -17.57 6.29 -0.06
N HIS A 35 -18.22 7.32 0.51
CA HIS A 35 -18.78 7.26 1.87
C HIS A 35 -20.10 6.49 1.97
N ALA A 36 -20.93 6.54 0.93
CA ALA A 36 -22.20 5.82 0.91
C ALA A 36 -22.04 4.33 0.58
N ASN A 37 -20.98 3.95 -0.16
CA ASN A 37 -20.74 2.59 -0.64
C ASN A 37 -20.19 1.67 0.45
N ARG A 38 -21.07 1.17 1.33
CA ARG A 38 -20.72 0.34 2.48
C ARG A 38 -21.86 -0.57 2.91
N GLY A 39 -21.55 -1.54 3.78
CA GLY A 39 -22.53 -2.48 4.35
C GLY A 39 -23.05 -3.47 3.31
N PRO A 40 -24.22 -4.10 3.58
CA PRO A 40 -24.73 -5.21 2.74
C PRO A 40 -25.07 -4.82 1.30
N ALA A 41 -25.27 -3.52 1.02
CA ALA A 41 -25.57 -3.00 -0.31
C ALA A 41 -24.31 -2.46 -1.02
N GLN A 42 -23.12 -2.67 -0.48
CA GLN A 42 -21.87 -2.21 -1.08
C GLN A 42 -21.70 -2.82 -2.48
N GLN A 43 -21.31 -1.98 -3.41
CA GLN A 43 -20.93 -2.42 -4.76
C GLN A 43 -19.40 -2.52 -4.84
N PRO A 44 -18.84 -3.58 -5.46
CA PRO A 44 -17.41 -3.67 -5.69
C PRO A 44 -16.90 -2.44 -6.45
N ALA A 45 -15.95 -1.72 -5.84
CA ALA A 45 -15.38 -0.51 -6.41
C ALA A 45 -13.90 -0.38 -6.07
N VAL A 46 -13.14 0.20 -6.99
CA VAL A 46 -11.70 0.45 -6.82
C VAL A 46 -11.42 1.91 -7.14
N THR A 47 -10.77 2.61 -6.22
CA THR A 47 -10.35 4.00 -6.37
C THR A 47 -8.84 4.10 -6.25
N TRP A 48 -8.16 4.45 -7.32
CA TRP A 48 -6.72 4.69 -7.29
C TRP A 48 -6.41 6.05 -6.67
N ILE A 49 -5.70 6.04 -5.55
CA ILE A 49 -5.34 7.25 -4.79
C ILE A 49 -4.01 7.82 -5.25
N GLY A 50 -3.08 6.93 -5.61
CA GLY A 50 -1.78 7.31 -6.14
C GLY A 50 -0.68 6.34 -5.73
N HIS A 51 0.33 6.14 -6.59
CA HIS A 51 1.36 5.12 -6.47
C HIS A 51 0.71 3.73 -6.28
N ALA A 52 1.04 3.01 -5.23
CA ALA A 52 0.44 1.72 -4.88
C ALA A 52 -0.74 1.83 -3.88
N THR A 53 -1.16 3.06 -3.54
CA THR A 53 -2.30 3.28 -2.65
C THR A 53 -3.60 3.21 -3.42
N VAL A 54 -4.41 2.21 -3.10
CA VAL A 54 -5.73 1.93 -3.71
C VAL A 54 -6.74 1.70 -2.60
N LEU A 55 -7.89 2.37 -2.68
CA LEU A 55 -9.06 2.04 -1.88
C LEU A 55 -9.90 1.01 -2.65
N ALA A 56 -10.05 -0.18 -2.09
CA ALA A 56 -10.92 -1.21 -2.60
C ALA A 56 -12.12 -1.38 -1.65
N GLN A 57 -13.32 -1.27 -2.19
CA GLN A 57 -14.58 -1.44 -1.47
C GLN A 57 -15.24 -2.71 -1.99
N LEU A 58 -15.28 -3.78 -1.19
CA LEU A 58 -15.84 -5.08 -1.55
C LEU A 58 -16.19 -5.90 -0.31
N GLY A 59 -17.20 -6.75 -0.41
CA GLY A 59 -17.63 -7.62 0.69
C GLY A 59 -18.12 -6.88 1.93
N GLY A 60 -18.59 -5.64 1.80
CA GLY A 60 -19.00 -4.78 2.91
C GLY A 60 -17.84 -4.01 3.55
N LEU A 61 -16.59 -4.21 3.12
CA LEU A 61 -15.38 -3.64 3.71
C LEU A 61 -14.73 -2.57 2.82
N ASN A 62 -13.99 -1.67 3.46
CA ASN A 62 -13.08 -0.70 2.86
C ASN A 62 -11.64 -1.13 3.13
N LEU A 63 -10.94 -1.62 2.12
CA LEU A 63 -9.56 -2.05 2.18
C LEU A 63 -8.65 -1.00 1.55
N LEU A 64 -7.55 -0.67 2.21
CA LEU A 64 -6.57 0.29 1.70
C LEU A 64 -5.21 -0.39 1.51
N THR A 65 -4.67 -0.35 0.29
CA THR A 65 -3.35 -0.92 0.00
C THR A 65 -2.25 0.11 0.18
N ASP A 66 -1.09 -0.32 0.66
CA ASP A 66 0.18 0.42 0.73
C ASP A 66 0.01 1.95 0.94
N PRO A 67 -0.53 2.39 2.10
CA PRO A 67 -0.92 3.77 2.29
C PRO A 67 0.29 4.69 2.37
N ILE A 68 0.47 5.52 1.35
CA ILE A 68 1.43 6.60 1.34
C ILE A 68 0.74 7.94 1.04
N PHE A 69 0.63 8.79 2.07
CA PHE A 69 0.07 10.14 1.97
C PHE A 69 1.13 11.23 2.22
N SER A 70 2.29 10.86 2.71
CA SER A 70 3.44 11.76 2.86
C SER A 70 3.90 12.32 1.52
N THR A 71 4.45 13.52 1.55
CA THR A 71 4.99 14.21 0.37
C THR A 71 6.21 13.49 -0.21
N ARG A 72 6.93 12.72 0.62
CA ARG A 72 8.15 12.00 0.21
C ARG A 72 8.15 10.57 0.68
N ALA A 73 8.63 9.68 -0.17
CA ALA A 73 8.97 8.30 0.17
C ALA A 73 10.37 8.27 0.80
N SER A 74 10.47 8.57 2.10
CA SER A 74 11.77 8.76 2.76
C SER A 74 11.67 8.61 4.27
N PRO A 75 12.76 8.24 4.96
CA PRO A 75 12.83 8.29 6.43
C PRO A 75 12.81 9.72 6.99
N VAL A 76 13.05 10.73 6.14
CA VAL A 76 13.10 12.15 6.51
C VAL A 76 12.24 13.00 5.59
N SER A 77 11.67 14.09 6.10
CA SER A 77 10.73 14.94 5.37
C SER A 77 11.39 15.89 4.35
N PHE A 78 12.67 16.16 4.51
CA PHE A 78 13.40 17.15 3.69
C PHE A 78 14.15 16.56 2.50
N ALA A 79 14.40 15.25 2.45
CA ALA A 79 15.16 14.58 1.41
C ALA A 79 14.46 13.32 0.91
N GLY A 80 14.84 12.83 -0.26
CA GLY A 80 14.29 11.63 -0.90
C GLY A 80 13.23 11.93 -1.98
N PRO A 81 12.74 10.90 -2.67
CA PRO A 81 11.78 11.05 -3.75
C PRO A 81 10.51 11.78 -3.30
N ARG A 82 10.12 12.80 -4.06
CA ARG A 82 8.89 13.57 -3.83
C ARG A 82 7.81 13.08 -4.79
N ARG A 83 6.57 12.99 -4.30
CA ARG A 83 5.45 12.67 -5.17
C ARG A 83 5.20 13.79 -6.19
N ALA A 84 4.82 13.40 -7.41
CA ALA A 84 4.63 14.32 -8.52
C ALA A 84 3.32 15.13 -8.37
N GLN A 85 2.30 14.52 -7.76
CA GLN A 85 0.97 15.12 -7.57
C GLN A 85 0.39 14.73 -6.19
N PRO A 86 -0.57 15.48 -5.65
CA PRO A 86 -1.28 15.11 -4.42
C PRO A 86 -1.99 13.75 -4.56
N PRO A 87 -2.32 13.07 -3.45
CA PRO A 87 -3.21 11.92 -3.49
C PRO A 87 -4.56 12.28 -4.11
N GLY A 88 -5.14 11.36 -4.90
CA GLY A 88 -6.45 11.57 -5.55
C GLY A 88 -7.62 11.69 -4.56
N VAL A 89 -7.44 11.14 -3.35
CA VAL A 89 -8.32 11.36 -2.18
C VAL A 89 -7.41 11.70 -1.02
N ALA A 90 -7.69 12.76 -0.27
CA ALA A 90 -6.91 13.08 0.91
C ALA A 90 -7.17 12.06 2.03
N LEU A 91 -6.19 11.81 2.90
CA LEU A 91 -6.35 10.85 3.99
C LEU A 91 -7.53 11.18 4.90
N THR A 92 -7.81 12.45 5.11
CA THR A 92 -8.93 12.95 5.91
C THR A 92 -10.29 12.83 5.22
N GLU A 93 -10.31 12.57 3.91
CA GLU A 93 -11.51 12.40 3.09
C GLU A 93 -11.84 10.92 2.84
N LEU A 94 -10.99 10.00 3.31
CA LEU A 94 -11.27 8.57 3.20
C LEU A 94 -12.51 8.17 4.04
N PRO A 95 -13.32 7.22 3.55
CA PRO A 95 -14.28 6.56 4.42
C PRO A 95 -13.55 5.79 5.53
N PRO A 96 -14.21 5.36 6.60
CA PRO A 96 -13.61 4.48 7.60
C PRO A 96 -12.99 3.25 6.93
N ILE A 97 -11.73 2.98 7.23
CA ILE A 97 -10.98 1.85 6.68
C ILE A 97 -11.05 0.66 7.64
N ASP A 98 -11.40 -0.50 7.12
CA ASP A 98 -11.55 -1.74 7.90
C ASP A 98 -10.23 -2.52 7.95
N ALA A 99 -9.50 -2.58 6.84
CA ALA A 99 -8.16 -3.16 6.81
C ALA A 99 -7.19 -2.36 5.92
N VAL A 100 -5.90 -2.41 6.32
CA VAL A 100 -4.76 -1.89 5.56
C VAL A 100 -3.88 -3.05 5.16
N LEU A 101 -3.66 -3.23 3.87
CA LEU A 101 -2.81 -4.26 3.29
C LEU A 101 -1.45 -3.66 2.93
N VAL A 102 -0.39 -4.10 3.60
CA VAL A 102 0.98 -3.61 3.34
C VAL A 102 1.78 -4.69 2.62
N SER A 103 2.14 -4.45 1.38
CA SER A 103 2.85 -5.44 0.54
C SER A 103 4.28 -5.69 0.98
N HIS A 104 5.01 -4.67 1.40
CA HIS A 104 6.39 -4.75 1.87
C HIS A 104 6.84 -3.47 2.59
N ASN A 105 8.09 -3.41 3.04
CA ASN A 105 8.56 -2.36 3.94
C ASN A 105 9.28 -1.19 3.26
N HIS A 106 9.33 -1.07 1.93
CA HIS A 106 9.91 0.09 1.27
C HIS A 106 9.18 1.39 1.66
N TYR A 107 9.87 2.54 1.57
CA TYR A 107 9.33 3.82 2.04
C TYR A 107 8.17 4.35 1.22
N ASP A 108 8.02 3.92 -0.02
CA ASP A 108 6.93 4.27 -0.92
C ASP A 108 5.70 3.34 -0.81
N HIS A 109 5.76 2.32 0.06
CA HIS A 109 4.66 1.39 0.36
C HIS A 109 4.27 1.40 1.84
N LEU A 110 5.25 1.55 2.74
CA LEU A 110 5.03 1.61 4.19
C LEU A 110 5.40 3.00 4.72
N ASP A 111 4.42 3.88 4.77
CA ASP A 111 4.55 5.26 5.29
C ASP A 111 4.02 5.32 6.73
N LEU A 112 4.92 5.49 7.70
CA LEU A 112 4.57 5.48 9.12
C LEU A 112 3.59 6.60 9.51
N PRO A 113 3.72 7.86 9.04
CA PRO A 113 2.74 8.90 9.31
C PRO A 113 1.32 8.51 8.85
N SER A 114 1.19 7.96 7.66
CA SER A 114 -0.09 7.48 7.12
C SER A 114 -0.67 6.35 7.95
N CYS A 115 0.15 5.33 8.29
CA CYS A 115 -0.29 4.21 9.13
C CYS A 115 -0.76 4.66 10.53
N ARG A 116 -0.07 5.63 11.14
CA ARG A 116 -0.46 6.19 12.43
C ARG A 116 -1.77 6.96 12.36
N ALA A 117 -1.96 7.76 11.33
CA ALA A 117 -3.20 8.51 11.13
C ALA A 117 -4.40 7.56 10.92
N LEU A 118 -4.22 6.50 10.12
CA LEU A 118 -5.24 5.46 9.93
C LEU A 118 -5.53 4.70 11.23
N ALA A 119 -4.50 4.34 11.99
CA ALA A 119 -4.68 3.67 13.28
C ALA A 119 -5.45 4.53 14.31
N ALA A 120 -5.41 5.85 14.17
CA ALA A 120 -6.10 6.80 15.03
C ALA A 120 -7.47 7.25 14.47
N GLN A 121 -7.98 6.64 13.41
CA GLN A 121 -9.28 7.02 12.82
C GLN A 121 -10.42 6.86 13.84
N PRO A 122 -11.46 7.74 13.79
CA PRO A 122 -12.64 7.61 14.64
C PRO A 122 -13.36 6.27 14.42
N GLY A 123 -13.88 5.68 15.51
CA GLY A 123 -14.59 4.39 15.45
C GLY A 123 -13.69 3.16 15.60
N GLY A 124 -12.39 3.34 15.72
CA GLY A 124 -11.39 2.28 15.86
C GLY A 124 -10.47 2.18 14.64
N GLY A 125 -9.20 1.87 14.87
CA GLY A 125 -8.22 1.71 13.79
C GLY A 125 -8.44 0.45 12.95
N PRO A 126 -8.02 0.43 11.69
CA PRO A 126 -8.13 -0.73 10.81
C PRO A 126 -7.28 -1.91 11.29
N LEU A 127 -7.58 -3.10 10.80
CA LEU A 127 -6.67 -4.23 10.89
C LEU A 127 -5.52 -4.03 9.90
N PHE A 128 -4.28 -3.99 10.36
CA PHE A 128 -3.11 -4.01 9.49
C PHE A 128 -2.75 -5.45 9.16
N VAL A 129 -2.82 -5.84 7.90
CA VAL A 129 -2.38 -7.15 7.39
C VAL A 129 -1.03 -6.94 6.71
N VAL A 130 -0.01 -7.59 7.25
CA VAL A 130 1.38 -7.31 6.90
C VAL A 130 2.17 -8.60 6.66
N PRO A 131 3.25 -8.58 5.85
CA PRO A 131 4.14 -9.72 5.69
C PRO A 131 4.92 -10.06 6.96
N LEU A 132 5.34 -11.32 7.05
CA LEU A 132 6.15 -11.88 8.12
C LEU A 132 7.37 -11.00 8.45
N GLY A 133 7.57 -10.74 9.76
CA GLY A 133 8.65 -9.88 10.30
C GLY A 133 8.26 -8.42 10.48
N LEU A 134 7.03 -7.98 10.11
CA LEU A 134 6.60 -6.60 10.25
C LEU A 134 5.72 -6.32 11.49
N ALA A 135 5.05 -7.30 12.06
CA ALA A 135 4.10 -7.06 13.16
C ALA A 135 4.76 -6.35 14.36
N ASP A 136 5.94 -6.77 14.75
CA ASP A 136 6.69 -6.14 15.84
C ASP A 136 7.13 -4.71 15.51
N TRP A 137 7.40 -4.41 14.25
CA TRP A 137 7.69 -3.06 13.80
C TRP A 137 6.49 -2.13 14.00
N PHE A 138 5.27 -2.60 13.69
CA PHE A 138 4.02 -1.87 13.92
C PHE A 138 3.72 -1.70 15.40
N ARG A 139 3.78 -2.77 16.20
CA ARG A 139 3.49 -2.73 17.66
C ARG A 139 4.40 -1.76 18.39
N ARG A 140 5.71 -1.77 18.11
CA ARG A 140 6.68 -0.82 18.69
C ARG A 140 6.41 0.63 18.32
N ARG A 141 5.54 0.91 17.34
CA ARG A 141 5.14 2.25 16.90
C ARG A 141 3.73 2.63 17.32
N GLY A 142 3.14 1.83 18.22
CA GLY A 142 1.82 2.09 18.81
C GLY A 142 0.64 1.59 17.97
N ILE A 143 0.89 0.78 16.92
CA ILE A 143 -0.15 0.18 16.09
C ILE A 143 -0.31 -1.28 16.52
N ALA A 144 -1.29 -1.55 17.38
CA ALA A 144 -1.46 -2.86 18.00
C ALA A 144 -2.33 -3.83 17.17
N ARG A 145 -3.30 -3.31 16.40
CA ARG A 145 -4.22 -4.12 15.60
C ARG A 145 -3.55 -4.55 14.30
N VAL A 146 -2.67 -5.54 14.40
CA VAL A 146 -1.85 -6.05 13.29
C VAL A 146 -1.82 -7.57 13.29
N VAL A 147 -2.00 -8.15 12.11
CA VAL A 147 -1.84 -9.56 11.79
C VAL A 147 -0.69 -9.71 10.79
N GLU A 148 0.13 -10.73 10.99
CA GLU A 148 1.30 -11.04 10.17
C GLU A 148 1.06 -12.35 9.44
N LEU A 149 1.35 -12.39 8.13
CA LEU A 149 1.15 -13.54 7.28
C LEU A 149 2.46 -13.94 6.59
N ASP A 150 2.69 -15.25 6.49
CA ASP A 150 3.63 -15.86 5.56
C ASP A 150 2.94 -16.04 4.19
N TRP A 151 3.70 -16.34 3.14
CA TRP A 151 3.13 -16.65 1.83
C TRP A 151 2.12 -17.79 1.93
N TRP A 152 1.00 -17.64 1.25
CA TRP A 152 -0.14 -18.55 1.22
C TRP A 152 -0.92 -18.65 2.54
N GLN A 153 -0.50 -17.93 3.57
CA GLN A 153 -1.33 -17.76 4.76
C GLN A 153 -2.41 -16.72 4.54
N HIS A 154 -3.52 -16.90 5.21
CA HIS A 154 -4.68 -16.00 5.13
C HIS A 154 -5.19 -15.61 6.50
N THR A 155 -5.98 -14.54 6.53
CA THR A 155 -6.75 -14.11 7.69
C THR A 155 -8.17 -13.76 7.24
N PRO A 156 -9.20 -14.21 7.98
CA PRO A 156 -10.56 -13.79 7.72
C PRO A 156 -10.84 -12.42 8.34
N LEU A 157 -11.68 -11.63 7.70
CA LEU A 157 -12.22 -10.38 8.22
C LEU A 157 -13.67 -10.22 7.72
N ASP A 158 -14.66 -10.33 8.60
CA ASP A 158 -16.08 -10.10 8.33
C ASP A 158 -16.61 -10.76 7.03
N GLY A 159 -16.23 -12.02 6.79
CA GLY A 159 -16.65 -12.79 5.61
C GLY A 159 -15.77 -12.62 4.36
N VAL A 160 -14.75 -11.78 4.45
CA VAL A 160 -13.71 -11.64 3.40
C VAL A 160 -12.45 -12.39 3.86
N GLU A 161 -11.84 -13.15 2.95
CA GLU A 161 -10.53 -13.79 3.18
C GLU A 161 -9.42 -12.98 2.51
N ILE A 162 -8.36 -12.69 3.26
CA ILE A 162 -7.19 -11.92 2.81
C ILE A 162 -5.98 -12.83 2.87
N THR A 163 -5.42 -13.19 1.72
CA THR A 163 -4.28 -14.10 1.57
C THR A 163 -3.05 -13.33 1.11
N LEU A 164 -1.90 -13.52 1.77
CA LEU A 164 -0.61 -13.02 1.27
C LEU A 164 -0.06 -14.00 0.23
N VAL A 165 0.33 -13.49 -0.93
CA VAL A 165 0.88 -14.30 -2.04
C VAL A 165 2.27 -13.84 -2.45
N PRO A 166 3.12 -14.74 -2.99
CA PRO A 166 4.48 -14.40 -3.42
C PRO A 166 4.53 -13.27 -4.47
N ALA A 167 5.63 -12.52 -4.46
CA ALA A 167 5.96 -11.54 -5.49
C ALA A 167 7.45 -11.59 -5.81
N GLN A 168 7.83 -11.26 -7.04
CA GLN A 168 9.23 -11.15 -7.47
C GLN A 168 9.78 -9.79 -7.09
N HIS A 169 10.06 -9.61 -5.81
CA HIS A 169 10.54 -8.37 -5.24
C HIS A 169 11.49 -8.65 -4.06
N TRP A 170 11.64 -7.69 -3.18
CA TRP A 170 12.49 -7.77 -1.99
C TRP A 170 12.06 -6.72 -0.96
N SER A 171 12.56 -6.84 0.26
CA SER A 171 12.31 -5.91 1.34
C SER A 171 13.60 -5.26 1.84
N ALA A 172 13.56 -3.98 2.14
CA ALA A 172 14.57 -3.25 2.91
C ALA A 172 14.04 -1.88 3.35
N ARG A 173 14.48 -1.39 4.49
CA ARG A 173 14.14 -0.06 4.99
C ARG A 173 15.37 0.67 5.57
N GLY A 174 16.39 -0.08 5.95
CA GLY A 174 17.65 0.42 6.47
C GLY A 174 18.85 -0.11 5.68
N LEU A 175 20.05 0.18 6.19
CA LEU A 175 21.27 -0.25 5.51
C LEU A 175 21.56 -1.77 5.64
N ASN A 176 21.03 -2.41 6.71
CA ASN A 176 21.38 -3.77 7.08
C ASN A 176 20.15 -4.68 7.28
N ASP A 177 19.00 -4.32 6.73
CA ASP A 177 17.74 -5.08 6.91
C ASP A 177 17.17 -5.66 5.62
N ARG A 178 17.94 -5.71 4.55
CA ARG A 178 17.53 -6.31 3.28
C ARG A 178 17.13 -7.78 3.50
N LEU A 179 15.96 -8.16 3.00
CA LEU A 179 15.36 -9.50 3.09
C LEU A 179 15.11 -10.00 4.53
N LYS A 180 15.08 -9.11 5.53
CA LYS A 180 14.79 -9.49 6.92
C LYS A 180 13.30 -9.51 7.25
N THR A 181 12.48 -8.95 6.41
CA THR A 181 11.03 -9.10 6.44
C THR A 181 10.56 -9.70 5.12
N LEU A 182 9.42 -10.37 5.13
CA LEU A 182 8.82 -10.88 3.92
C LEU A 182 8.21 -9.74 3.09
N TRP A 183 7.78 -10.06 1.87
CA TRP A 183 7.09 -9.18 0.92
C TRP A 183 6.11 -10.02 0.10
N GLY A 184 5.12 -9.39 -0.53
CA GLY A 184 4.17 -10.12 -1.36
C GLY A 184 3.10 -9.22 -1.95
N GLY A 185 2.18 -9.83 -2.66
CA GLY A 185 0.90 -9.27 -3.04
C GLY A 185 -0.21 -9.78 -2.13
N PHE A 186 -1.43 -9.37 -2.39
CA PHE A 186 -2.62 -9.86 -1.68
C PHE A 186 -3.67 -10.35 -2.66
N ALA A 187 -4.18 -11.56 -2.42
CA ALA A 187 -5.40 -12.06 -3.00
C ALA A 187 -6.52 -11.91 -1.96
N VAL A 188 -7.58 -11.22 -2.33
CA VAL A 188 -8.73 -10.94 -1.46
C VAL A 188 -9.96 -11.61 -2.06
N PHE A 189 -10.62 -12.44 -1.29
CA PHE A 189 -11.80 -13.21 -1.70
C PHE A 189 -13.00 -12.74 -0.89
N ALA A 190 -13.88 -11.99 -1.52
CA ALA A 190 -15.18 -11.61 -0.99
C ALA A 190 -16.29 -12.46 -1.66
N PRO A 191 -17.48 -12.54 -1.06
CA PRO A 191 -18.57 -13.34 -1.63
C PRO A 191 -18.99 -12.91 -3.04
N ASP A 192 -18.84 -11.66 -3.37
CA ASP A 192 -19.29 -11.01 -4.61
C ASP A 192 -18.17 -10.62 -5.55
N CYS A 193 -16.92 -10.61 -5.10
CA CYS A 193 -15.79 -10.12 -5.87
C CYS A 193 -14.47 -10.72 -5.40
N GLN A 194 -13.53 -10.85 -6.32
CA GLN A 194 -12.13 -11.17 -6.00
C GLN A 194 -11.24 -10.03 -6.45
N LEU A 195 -10.26 -9.67 -5.61
CA LEU A 195 -9.28 -8.65 -5.91
C LEU A 195 -7.87 -9.23 -5.79
N PHE A 196 -7.03 -8.95 -6.76
CA PHE A 196 -5.60 -9.19 -6.68
C PHE A 196 -4.83 -7.87 -6.67
N PHE A 197 -4.08 -7.64 -5.60
CA PHE A 197 -3.14 -6.53 -5.46
C PHE A 197 -1.71 -7.08 -5.51
N ALA A 198 -1.00 -6.80 -6.57
CA ALA A 198 0.33 -7.37 -6.81
C ALA A 198 1.43 -6.79 -5.89
N GLY A 199 1.23 -5.60 -5.33
CA GLY A 199 2.33 -4.83 -4.76
C GLY A 199 3.37 -4.51 -5.83
N ASP A 200 4.64 -4.49 -5.44
CA ASP A 200 5.75 -4.44 -6.39
C ASP A 200 6.17 -5.85 -6.78
N THR A 201 6.19 -6.12 -8.08
CA THR A 201 6.63 -7.41 -8.61
C THR A 201 7.25 -7.29 -10.00
N GLY A 202 8.33 -8.05 -10.23
CA GLY A 202 8.73 -8.42 -11.56
C GLY A 202 7.85 -9.54 -12.10
N TYR A 203 7.92 -9.79 -13.41
CA TYR A 203 7.25 -10.95 -14.01
C TYR A 203 7.91 -12.25 -13.53
N SER A 204 7.10 -13.22 -13.14
CA SER A 204 7.57 -14.55 -12.74
C SER A 204 6.58 -15.64 -13.17
N ARG A 205 7.00 -16.90 -13.00
CA ARG A 205 6.14 -18.07 -13.24
C ARG A 205 5.03 -18.24 -12.20
N ASP A 206 5.10 -17.49 -11.09
CA ASP A 206 4.06 -17.51 -10.04
C ASP A 206 2.74 -16.91 -10.51
N PHE A 207 2.73 -16.25 -11.69
CA PHE A 207 1.53 -15.69 -12.33
C PHE A 207 0.99 -16.56 -13.48
N ALA A 208 1.52 -17.76 -13.67
CA ALA A 208 1.11 -18.68 -14.76
C ALA A 208 0.06 -19.70 -14.31
#